data_b5d8eec476067a7bf06d417550ca7be8
#
_entry.id   b5d8eec476067a7bf06d417550ca7be8
#
_cell.length_a   1.000
_cell.length_b   1.000
_cell.length_c   1.000
_cell.angle_alpha   90.00
_cell.angle_beta   90.00
_cell.angle_gamma   90.00
#
_symmetry.space_group_name_H-M   'P 1'
#
loop_
_entity.id
_entity.type
_entity.pdbx_description
1 polymer ?
#
loop_
_entity_poly.entity_id
_entity_poly.type
_entity_poly.pdbx_seq_one_letter_code
_entity_poly.pdbx_strand_id
1 'polypeptide(L)'
;MNQILSLAGTPAASPLGYYSWAFGQAARDPFYIMVVIYIFFPYFSAVVVGDPVRGQSLIGYINASVGFVLAATILFLGAIADTVGRRKPWILVTYGTIAIGGFLLWWVKPGSEGLSLYSSVGLIFIIMVAFAYAEVFHNAMLPSITPAERAGEVSGLAYALGNFGAVSMMVFVLFAFALPGVQDWPFLPEQPLLGIDHSLNEHDRI
;
A
#
# COMPACT_ATOMS: atom_id res chain seq x y z
N MET A 1 -15.59 36.84 10.12
CA MET A 1 -15.06 35.55 10.57
C MET A 1 -13.64 35.44 10.06
N ASN A 2 -12.62 35.42 10.92
CA ASN A 2 -11.25 35.21 10.49
C ASN A 2 -11.15 33.76 9.93
N GLN A 3 -10.83 33.64 8.66
CA GLN A 3 -10.56 32.33 8.08
C GLN A 3 -9.25 31.79 8.66
N ILE A 4 -9.28 30.56 9.17
CA ILE A 4 -8.08 29.86 9.63
C ILE A 4 -7.26 29.52 8.37
N LEU A 5 -5.99 29.96 8.34
CA LEU A 5 -5.09 29.68 7.22
C LEU A 5 -4.35 28.36 7.44
N SER A 6 -4.12 27.65 6.36
CA SER A 6 -3.28 26.47 6.30
C SER A 6 -1.80 26.86 6.39
N LEU A 7 -0.92 25.87 6.57
CA LEU A 7 0.53 26.08 6.55
C LEU A 7 1.02 26.73 5.23
N ALA A 8 0.33 26.47 4.12
CA ALA A 8 0.61 27.09 2.81
C ALA A 8 -0.01 28.48 2.63
N GLY A 9 -0.65 29.07 3.65
CA GLY A 9 -1.28 30.39 3.59
C GLY A 9 -2.62 30.44 2.84
N THR A 10 -3.18 29.32 2.43
CA THR A 10 -4.53 29.20 1.86
C THR A 10 -5.57 28.90 2.94
N PRO A 11 -6.87 29.08 2.70
CA PRO A 11 -7.88 28.65 3.67
C PRO A 11 -7.71 27.17 4.03
N ALA A 12 -7.58 26.88 5.33
CA ALA A 12 -7.45 25.51 5.82
C ALA A 12 -8.74 24.72 5.57
N ALA A 13 -8.62 23.41 5.39
CA ALA A 13 -9.77 22.53 5.35
C ALA A 13 -10.49 22.49 6.71
N SER A 14 -11.74 22.03 6.72
CA SER A 14 -12.44 21.76 7.97
C SER A 14 -11.72 20.66 8.77
N PRO A 15 -11.92 20.59 10.11
CA PRO A 15 -11.37 19.51 10.92
C PRO A 15 -11.64 18.11 10.34
N LEU A 16 -12.84 17.87 9.86
CA LEU A 16 -13.19 16.61 9.19
C LEU A 16 -12.31 16.38 7.95
N GLY A 17 -11.98 17.43 7.20
CA GLY A 17 -11.17 17.32 5.99
C GLY A 17 -9.74 16.85 6.26
N TYR A 18 -9.03 17.47 7.19
CA TYR A 18 -7.64 17.08 7.48
C TYR A 18 -7.53 15.80 8.32
N TYR A 19 -8.51 15.50 9.18
CA TYR A 19 -8.53 14.18 9.84
C TYR A 19 -8.91 13.04 8.89
N SER A 20 -9.81 13.28 7.91
CA SER A 20 -10.06 12.29 6.85
C SER A 20 -8.82 12.04 5.99
N TRP A 21 -7.99 13.06 5.77
CA TRP A 21 -6.69 12.90 5.12
C TRP A 21 -5.77 12.01 5.96
N ALA A 22 -5.67 12.23 7.27
CA ALA A 22 -4.88 11.38 8.17
C ALA A 22 -5.37 9.93 8.15
N PHE A 23 -6.69 9.70 8.11
CA PHE A 23 -7.27 8.36 8.01
C PHE A 23 -6.96 7.65 6.68
N GLY A 24 -6.62 8.40 5.63
CA GLY A 24 -6.17 7.83 4.34
C GLY A 24 -4.94 6.93 4.46
N GLN A 25 -4.03 7.19 5.43
CA GLN A 25 -2.89 6.31 5.70
C GLN A 25 -3.34 4.94 6.24
N ALA A 26 -4.33 4.92 7.14
CA ALA A 26 -4.89 3.67 7.67
C ALA A 26 -5.51 2.77 6.59
N ALA A 27 -5.95 3.34 5.48
CA ALA A 27 -6.51 2.57 4.36
C ALA A 27 -5.41 2.02 3.42
N ARG A 28 -4.30 2.75 3.26
CA ARG A 28 -3.24 2.42 2.29
C ARG A 28 -2.14 1.54 2.89
N ASP A 29 -1.60 1.93 4.03
CA ASP A 29 -0.39 1.33 4.59
C ASP A 29 -0.56 -0.14 4.98
N PRO A 30 -1.70 -0.61 5.53
CA PRO A 30 -1.92 -2.02 5.78
C PRO A 30 -1.80 -2.90 4.53
N PHE A 31 -2.34 -2.46 3.40
CA PHE A 31 -2.21 -3.21 2.15
C PHE A 31 -0.75 -3.30 1.70
N TYR A 32 -0.02 -2.20 1.71
CA TYR A 32 1.38 -2.18 1.31
C TYR A 32 2.26 -3.03 2.23
N ILE A 33 2.16 -2.81 3.54
CA ILE A 33 3.01 -3.47 4.52
C ILE A 33 2.66 -4.95 4.60
N MET A 34 1.41 -5.29 4.84
CA MET A 34 1.01 -6.67 5.09
C MET A 34 0.92 -7.47 3.78
N VAL A 35 0.10 -7.01 2.82
CA VAL A 35 -0.16 -7.80 1.61
C VAL A 35 1.07 -7.83 0.72
N VAL A 36 1.66 -6.66 0.40
CA VAL A 36 2.76 -6.61 -0.58
C VAL A 36 4.06 -7.13 0.02
N ILE A 37 4.50 -6.59 1.17
CA ILE A 37 5.82 -6.89 1.74
C ILE A 37 5.83 -8.25 2.43
N TYR A 38 4.89 -8.52 3.34
CA TYR A 38 4.96 -9.70 4.20
C TYR A 38 4.31 -10.96 3.61
N ILE A 39 3.35 -10.83 2.69
CA ILE A 39 2.69 -11.99 2.07
C ILE A 39 3.18 -12.17 0.64
N PHE A 40 2.96 -11.17 -0.21
CA PHE A 40 3.15 -11.33 -1.65
C PHE A 40 4.62 -11.44 -2.07
N PHE A 41 5.52 -10.64 -1.53
CA PHE A 41 6.94 -10.72 -1.89
C PHE A 41 7.60 -12.05 -1.52
N PRO A 42 7.40 -12.62 -0.32
CA PRO A 42 7.84 -13.99 -0.01
C PRO A 42 7.25 -15.04 -0.95
N TYR A 43 5.94 -14.98 -1.20
CA TYR A 43 5.28 -15.87 -2.14
C TYR A 43 5.86 -15.76 -3.56
N PHE A 44 5.98 -14.54 -4.08
CA PHE A 44 6.58 -14.30 -5.39
C PHE A 44 7.98 -14.89 -5.50
N SER A 45 8.81 -14.69 -4.48
CA SER A 45 10.20 -15.15 -4.49
C SER A 45 10.30 -16.67 -4.37
N ALA A 46 9.61 -17.26 -3.42
CA ALA A 46 9.75 -18.68 -3.10
C ALA A 46 8.94 -19.57 -4.04
N VAL A 47 7.73 -19.15 -4.42
CA VAL A 47 6.78 -19.98 -5.15
C VAL A 47 6.73 -19.63 -6.63
N VAL A 48 6.50 -18.37 -6.98
CA VAL A 48 6.34 -17.96 -8.39
C VAL A 48 7.67 -18.06 -9.14
N VAL A 49 8.75 -17.52 -8.55
CA VAL A 49 10.10 -17.59 -9.12
C VAL A 49 10.74 -18.97 -8.88
N GLY A 50 10.37 -19.65 -7.79
CA GLY A 50 10.90 -20.95 -7.38
C GLY A 50 12.36 -20.89 -6.86
N ASP A 51 12.90 -19.71 -6.67
CA ASP A 51 14.24 -19.46 -6.12
C ASP A 51 14.20 -18.17 -5.29
N PRO A 52 14.24 -18.27 -3.95
CA PRO A 52 14.14 -17.11 -3.05
C PRO A 52 15.22 -16.05 -3.30
N VAL A 53 16.45 -16.45 -3.65
CA VAL A 53 17.56 -15.51 -3.91
C VAL A 53 17.33 -14.73 -5.19
N ARG A 54 16.95 -15.42 -6.26
CA ARG A 54 16.62 -14.81 -7.54
C ARG A 54 15.35 -13.94 -7.42
N GLY A 55 14.32 -14.41 -6.73
CA GLY A 55 13.09 -13.66 -6.50
C GLY A 55 13.36 -12.37 -5.71
N GLN A 56 14.13 -12.44 -4.63
CA GLN A 56 14.53 -11.26 -3.86
C GLN A 56 15.36 -10.29 -4.72
N SER A 57 16.23 -10.79 -5.59
CA SER A 57 16.99 -9.94 -6.52
C SER A 57 16.06 -9.20 -7.50
N LEU A 58 15.05 -9.88 -8.05
CA LEU A 58 14.05 -9.26 -8.93
C LEU A 58 13.27 -8.16 -8.19
N ILE A 59 12.85 -8.39 -6.95
CA ILE A 59 12.20 -7.37 -6.12
C ILE A 59 13.14 -6.19 -5.90
N GLY A 60 14.42 -6.44 -5.64
CA GLY A 60 15.44 -5.40 -5.52
C GLY A 60 15.57 -4.56 -6.78
N TYR A 61 15.60 -5.18 -7.96
CA TYR A 61 15.63 -4.45 -9.24
C TYR A 61 14.35 -3.66 -9.50
N ILE A 62 13.18 -4.21 -9.15
CA ILE A 62 11.92 -3.48 -9.23
C ILE A 62 11.98 -2.22 -8.35
N ASN A 63 12.38 -2.35 -7.09
CA ASN A 63 12.46 -1.22 -6.16
C ASN A 63 13.47 -0.15 -6.63
N ALA A 64 14.63 -0.56 -7.14
CA ALA A 64 15.62 0.35 -7.71
C ALA A 64 15.05 1.09 -8.93
N SER A 65 14.33 0.39 -9.80
CA SER A 65 13.70 0.98 -10.99
C SER A 65 12.59 1.96 -10.61
N VAL A 66 11.77 1.64 -9.62
CA VAL A 66 10.75 2.54 -9.05
C VAL A 66 11.41 3.80 -8.50
N GLY A 67 12.47 3.65 -7.71
CA GLY A 67 13.23 4.79 -7.18
C GLY A 67 13.80 5.67 -8.29
N PHE A 68 14.35 5.07 -9.35
CA PHE A 68 14.87 5.82 -10.50
C PHE A 68 13.76 6.59 -11.24
N VAL A 69 12.62 5.94 -11.53
CA VAL A 69 11.46 6.60 -12.17
C VAL A 69 10.97 7.75 -11.31
N LEU A 70 10.85 7.54 -10.01
CA LEU A 70 10.40 8.58 -9.08
C LEU A 70 11.39 9.77 -9.08
N ALA A 71 12.67 9.49 -8.95
CA ALA A 71 13.71 10.54 -8.95
C ALA A 71 13.72 11.36 -10.26
N ALA A 72 13.53 10.69 -11.41
CA ALA A 72 13.52 11.34 -12.71
C ALA A 72 12.28 12.20 -12.98
N THR A 73 11.14 11.87 -12.35
CA THR A 73 9.83 12.43 -12.74
C THR A 73 9.18 13.29 -11.65
N ILE A 74 9.59 13.14 -10.38
CA ILE A 74 8.89 13.78 -9.25
C ILE A 74 8.90 15.30 -9.33
N LEU A 75 9.96 15.91 -9.82
CA LEU A 75 10.06 17.37 -9.98
C LEU A 75 9.04 17.88 -11.00
N PHE A 76 8.90 17.17 -12.13
CA PHE A 76 7.95 17.54 -13.18
C PHE A 76 6.51 17.31 -12.74
N LEU A 77 6.21 16.16 -12.15
CA LEU A 77 4.87 15.83 -11.67
C LEU A 77 4.46 16.70 -10.48
N GLY A 78 5.40 17.06 -9.60
CA GLY A 78 5.15 18.01 -8.52
C GLY A 78 4.77 19.38 -9.09
N ALA A 79 5.54 19.91 -10.04
CA ALA A 79 5.25 21.18 -10.69
C ALA A 79 3.89 21.19 -11.43
N ILE A 80 3.56 20.10 -12.14
CA ILE A 80 2.26 19.94 -12.80
C ILE A 80 1.12 19.90 -11.75
N ALA A 81 1.27 19.13 -10.69
CA ALA A 81 0.27 19.02 -9.64
C ALA A 81 0.04 20.37 -8.91
N ASP A 82 1.08 21.17 -8.75
CA ASP A 82 1.00 22.50 -8.15
C ASP A 82 0.36 23.53 -9.08
N THR A 83 0.68 23.50 -10.39
CA THR A 83 0.07 24.42 -11.37
C THR A 83 -1.38 24.11 -11.63
N VAL A 84 -1.77 22.83 -11.70
CA VAL A 84 -3.18 22.42 -11.89
C VAL A 84 -4.00 22.63 -10.61
N GLY A 85 -3.37 22.71 -9.45
CA GLY A 85 -4.00 22.95 -8.16
C GLY A 85 -4.96 21.85 -7.67
N ARG A 86 -5.15 20.79 -8.45
CA ARG A 86 -6.06 19.67 -8.15
C ARG A 86 -5.28 18.38 -7.97
N ARG A 87 -4.92 18.06 -6.73
CA ARG A 87 -4.18 16.80 -6.42
C ARG A 87 -5.08 15.57 -6.33
N LYS A 88 -6.39 15.76 -6.08
CA LYS A 88 -7.35 14.64 -5.95
C LYS A 88 -7.42 13.69 -7.17
N PRO A 89 -7.40 14.17 -8.43
CA PRO A 89 -7.37 13.27 -9.58
C PRO A 89 -6.15 12.35 -9.62
N TRP A 90 -4.98 12.85 -9.25
CA TRP A 90 -3.74 12.07 -9.19
C TRP A 90 -3.83 10.97 -8.13
N ILE A 91 -4.39 11.30 -6.96
CA ILE A 91 -4.66 10.32 -5.91
C ILE A 91 -5.64 9.27 -6.41
N LEU A 92 -6.74 9.66 -7.08
CA LEU A 92 -7.70 8.71 -7.62
C LEU A 92 -7.06 7.75 -8.63
N VAL A 93 -6.22 8.25 -9.53
CA VAL A 93 -5.51 7.42 -10.52
C VAL A 93 -4.55 6.45 -9.83
N THR A 94 -3.74 6.92 -8.88
CA THR A 94 -2.78 6.06 -8.19
C THR A 94 -3.46 5.00 -7.33
N TYR A 95 -4.48 5.36 -6.55
CA TYR A 95 -5.25 4.39 -5.76
C TYR A 95 -6.05 3.42 -6.64
N GLY A 96 -6.61 3.90 -7.76
CA GLY A 96 -7.26 3.05 -8.75
C GLY A 96 -6.29 2.03 -9.36
N THR A 97 -5.07 2.46 -9.69
CA THR A 97 -4.00 1.57 -10.18
C THR A 97 -3.61 0.54 -9.13
N ILE A 98 -3.47 0.94 -7.86
CA ILE A 98 -3.18 0.02 -6.75
C ILE A 98 -4.31 -1.01 -6.60
N ALA A 99 -5.56 -0.58 -6.61
CA ALA A 99 -6.71 -1.47 -6.44
C ALA A 99 -6.83 -2.49 -7.59
N ILE A 100 -6.74 -2.01 -8.83
CA ILE A 100 -6.77 -2.89 -10.03
C ILE A 100 -5.55 -3.81 -10.05
N GLY A 101 -4.37 -3.25 -9.79
CA GLY A 101 -3.13 -4.03 -9.72
C GLY A 101 -3.19 -5.09 -8.63
N GLY A 102 -3.65 -4.74 -7.43
CA GLY A 102 -3.85 -5.68 -6.33
C GLY A 102 -4.79 -6.83 -6.68
N PHE A 103 -5.90 -6.52 -7.37
CA PHE A 103 -6.79 -7.55 -7.90
C PHE A 103 -6.09 -8.46 -8.93
N LEU A 104 -5.26 -7.89 -9.80
CA LEU A 104 -4.53 -8.65 -10.82
C LEU A 104 -3.40 -9.51 -10.24
N LEU A 105 -2.92 -9.26 -9.01
CA LEU A 105 -1.95 -10.13 -8.33
C LEU A 105 -2.48 -11.57 -8.17
N TRP A 106 -3.79 -11.76 -8.16
CA TRP A 106 -4.42 -13.09 -8.13
C TRP A 106 -3.97 -14.00 -9.29
N TRP A 107 -3.63 -13.42 -10.44
CA TRP A 107 -3.15 -14.18 -11.60
C TRP A 107 -1.63 -14.36 -11.62
N VAL A 108 -0.89 -13.90 -10.61
CA VAL A 108 0.54 -14.16 -10.47
C VAL A 108 0.71 -15.54 -9.81
N LYS A 109 0.76 -16.57 -10.64
CA LYS A 109 0.83 -17.98 -10.24
C LYS A 109 2.12 -18.63 -10.75
N PRO A 110 2.61 -19.70 -10.07
CA PRO A 110 3.76 -20.47 -10.56
C PRO A 110 3.43 -21.18 -11.87
N GLY A 111 4.45 -21.42 -12.67
CA GLY A 111 4.31 -22.21 -13.91
C GLY A 111 3.56 -21.49 -15.03
N SER A 112 2.73 -22.23 -15.76
CA SER A 112 1.99 -21.74 -16.94
C SER A 112 0.53 -21.38 -16.66
N GLU A 113 0.08 -21.47 -15.41
CA GLU A 113 -1.33 -21.26 -15.05
C GLU A 113 -1.73 -19.79 -14.86
N GLY A 114 -0.75 -18.89 -14.84
CA GLY A 114 -0.97 -17.47 -14.59
C GLY A 114 -0.24 -16.56 -15.55
N LEU A 115 0.07 -15.36 -15.05
CA LEU A 115 0.86 -14.40 -15.81
C LEU A 115 2.31 -14.91 -16.00
N SER A 116 2.89 -14.61 -17.16
CA SER A 116 4.32 -14.87 -17.35
C SER A 116 5.17 -14.12 -16.32
N LEU A 117 6.36 -14.62 -16.03
CA LEU A 117 7.26 -13.94 -15.06
C LEU A 117 7.50 -12.48 -15.44
N TYR A 118 7.68 -12.17 -16.72
CA TYR A 118 7.88 -10.78 -17.18
C TYR A 118 6.64 -9.92 -16.95
N SER A 119 5.44 -10.46 -17.20
CA SER A 119 4.18 -9.76 -16.94
C SER A 119 3.96 -9.53 -15.45
N SER A 120 4.31 -10.50 -14.63
CA SER A 120 4.25 -10.40 -13.17
C SER A 120 5.19 -9.32 -12.63
N VAL A 121 6.44 -9.29 -13.09
CA VAL A 121 7.41 -8.24 -12.76
C VAL A 121 6.92 -6.87 -13.20
N GLY A 122 6.36 -6.75 -14.41
CA GLY A 122 5.78 -5.50 -14.90
C GLY A 122 4.58 -5.03 -14.07
N LEU A 123 3.70 -5.95 -13.68
CA LEU A 123 2.56 -5.64 -12.82
C LEU A 123 3.00 -5.15 -11.43
N ILE A 124 3.93 -5.85 -10.80
CA ILE A 124 4.51 -5.44 -9.51
C ILE A 124 5.15 -4.06 -9.62
N PHE A 125 5.94 -3.82 -10.67
CA PHE A 125 6.55 -2.51 -10.92
C PHE A 125 5.51 -1.39 -11.01
N ILE A 126 4.43 -1.58 -11.77
CA ILE A 126 3.34 -0.60 -11.91
C ILE A 126 2.67 -0.32 -10.56
N ILE A 127 2.38 -1.35 -9.77
CA ILE A 127 1.80 -1.19 -8.43
C ILE A 127 2.74 -0.39 -7.53
N MET A 128 4.02 -0.72 -7.52
CA MET A 128 5.03 -0.05 -6.69
C MET A 128 5.22 1.42 -7.09
N VAL A 129 5.23 1.73 -8.39
CA VAL A 129 5.23 3.11 -8.89
C VAL A 129 3.98 3.85 -8.43
N ALA A 130 2.80 3.22 -8.53
CA ALA A 130 1.56 3.82 -8.09
C ALA A 130 1.55 4.11 -6.58
N PHE A 131 2.10 3.21 -5.74
CA PHE A 131 2.29 3.43 -4.31
C PHE A 131 3.19 4.62 -4.03
N ALA A 132 4.34 4.70 -4.68
CA ALA A 132 5.29 5.79 -4.50
C ALA A 132 4.66 7.15 -4.84
N TYR A 133 3.95 7.25 -5.94
CA TYR A 133 3.23 8.48 -6.29
C TYR A 133 2.03 8.77 -5.40
N ALA A 134 1.28 7.75 -4.99
CA ALA A 134 0.18 7.92 -4.05
C ALA A 134 0.68 8.58 -2.76
N GLU A 135 1.83 8.14 -2.24
CA GLU A 135 2.45 8.73 -1.05
C GLU A 135 2.88 10.17 -1.27
N VAL A 136 3.56 10.45 -2.38
CA VAL A 136 4.01 11.82 -2.71
C VAL A 136 2.82 12.78 -2.81
N PHE A 137 1.78 12.44 -3.56
CA PHE A 137 0.62 13.30 -3.72
C PHE A 137 -0.20 13.44 -2.44
N HIS A 138 -0.32 12.37 -1.66
CA HIS A 138 -1.00 12.40 -0.38
C HIS A 138 -0.28 13.33 0.59
N ASN A 139 1.02 13.15 0.78
CA ASN A 139 1.83 13.96 1.70
C ASN A 139 1.91 15.43 1.26
N ALA A 140 1.95 15.71 -0.04
CA ALA A 140 1.95 17.06 -0.58
C ALA A 140 0.65 17.84 -0.29
N MET A 141 -0.44 17.18 0.09
CA MET A 141 -1.69 17.86 0.49
C MET A 141 -1.63 18.48 1.88
N LEU A 142 -0.86 17.89 2.80
CA LEU A 142 -0.84 18.28 4.21
C LEU A 142 -0.65 19.80 4.44
N PRO A 143 0.34 20.47 3.82
CA PRO A 143 0.56 21.90 4.02
C PRO A 143 -0.61 22.78 3.55
N SER A 144 -1.37 22.32 2.54
CA SER A 144 -2.47 23.10 1.97
C SER A 144 -3.82 22.91 2.67
N ILE A 145 -3.96 21.86 3.50
CA ILE A 145 -5.23 21.53 4.16
C ILE A 145 -5.21 21.77 5.67
N THR A 146 -4.02 21.79 6.29
CA THR A 146 -3.87 21.77 7.76
C THR A 146 -3.38 23.12 8.28
N PRO A 147 -3.98 23.67 9.35
CA PRO A 147 -3.44 24.84 10.05
C PRO A 147 -2.00 24.58 10.55
N ALA A 148 -1.16 25.61 10.55
CA ALA A 148 0.25 25.49 10.94
C ALA A 148 0.41 24.88 12.34
N GLU A 149 -0.43 25.27 13.29
CA GLU A 149 -0.41 24.81 14.69
C GLU A 149 -0.75 23.32 14.84
N ARG A 150 -1.46 22.74 13.86
CA ARG A 150 -1.91 21.33 13.88
C ARG A 150 -1.19 20.42 12.90
N ALA A 151 -0.28 20.95 12.09
CA ALA A 151 0.39 20.16 11.06
C ALA A 151 1.16 18.95 11.64
N GLY A 152 1.86 19.13 12.75
CA GLY A 152 2.55 18.05 13.46
C GLY A 152 1.61 17.01 14.07
N GLU A 153 0.51 17.47 14.68
CA GLU A 153 -0.53 16.58 15.25
C GLU A 153 -1.15 15.70 14.15
N VAL A 154 -1.60 16.31 13.06
CA VAL A 154 -2.27 15.61 11.96
C VAL A 154 -1.33 14.65 11.24
N SER A 155 -0.08 15.08 11.00
CA SER A 155 0.95 14.21 10.41
C SER A 155 1.30 13.03 11.31
N GLY A 156 1.50 13.27 12.60
CA GLY A 156 1.77 12.22 13.58
C GLY A 156 0.61 11.24 13.72
N LEU A 157 -0.62 11.74 13.73
CA LEU A 157 -1.84 10.90 13.74
C LEU A 157 -1.93 10.03 12.48
N ALA A 158 -1.67 10.59 11.30
CA ALA A 158 -1.69 9.85 10.04
C ALA A 158 -0.70 8.67 10.07
N TYR A 159 0.53 8.94 10.50
CA TYR A 159 1.57 7.91 10.63
C TYR A 159 1.19 6.86 11.67
N ALA A 160 0.67 7.27 12.82
CA ALA A 160 0.21 6.34 13.86
C ALA A 160 -0.94 5.45 13.37
N LEU A 161 -1.92 6.00 12.66
CA LEU A 161 -3.05 5.25 12.10
C LEU A 161 -2.61 4.26 11.04
N GLY A 162 -1.67 4.64 10.17
CA GLY A 162 -1.11 3.73 9.15
C GLY A 162 -0.43 2.52 9.78
N ASN A 163 0.48 2.76 10.73
CA ASN A 163 1.20 1.68 11.41
C ASN A 163 0.28 0.82 12.28
N PHE A 164 -0.63 1.44 13.05
CA PHE A 164 -1.60 0.71 13.86
C PHE A 164 -2.51 -0.16 12.98
N GLY A 165 -2.97 0.37 11.85
CA GLY A 165 -3.75 -0.38 10.86
C GLY A 165 -2.98 -1.57 10.29
N ALA A 166 -1.70 -1.39 9.95
CA ALA A 166 -0.85 -2.47 9.44
C ALA A 166 -0.63 -3.58 10.48
N VAL A 167 -0.30 -3.21 11.72
CA VAL A 167 -0.12 -4.20 12.81
C VAL A 167 -1.44 -4.91 13.12
N SER A 168 -2.55 -4.17 13.20
CA SER A 168 -3.87 -4.77 13.44
C SER A 168 -4.26 -5.75 12.34
N MET A 169 -3.99 -5.43 11.08
CA MET A 169 -4.25 -6.31 9.96
C MET A 169 -3.34 -7.55 9.96
N MET A 170 -2.05 -7.40 10.32
CA MET A 170 -1.15 -8.54 10.50
C MET A 170 -1.64 -9.48 11.60
N VAL A 171 -2.05 -8.95 12.74
CA VAL A 171 -2.63 -9.73 13.84
C VAL A 171 -3.91 -10.42 13.38
N PHE A 172 -4.78 -9.72 12.68
CA PHE A 172 -6.01 -10.30 12.15
C PHE A 172 -5.71 -11.48 11.20
N VAL A 173 -4.83 -11.30 10.23
CA VAL A 173 -4.46 -12.37 9.28
C VAL A 173 -3.81 -13.55 10.00
N LEU A 174 -2.94 -13.28 10.98
CA LEU A 174 -2.31 -14.33 11.78
C LEU A 174 -3.35 -15.21 12.48
N PHE A 175 -4.30 -14.60 13.20
CA PHE A 175 -5.29 -15.34 13.98
C PHE A 175 -6.47 -15.85 13.15
N ALA A 176 -6.82 -15.22 12.04
CA ALA A 176 -7.95 -15.64 11.21
C ALA A 176 -7.56 -16.68 10.15
N PHE A 177 -6.32 -16.66 9.67
CA PHE A 177 -5.91 -17.50 8.54
C PHE A 177 -4.66 -18.35 8.80
N ALA A 178 -3.63 -17.81 9.46
CA ALA A 178 -2.34 -18.50 9.52
C ALA A 178 -2.24 -19.52 10.66
N LEU A 179 -2.80 -19.24 11.83
CA LEU A 179 -2.74 -20.12 13.01
C LEU A 179 -3.83 -21.19 13.07
N PRO A 180 -5.09 -20.95 12.64
CA PRO A 180 -6.15 -21.95 12.69
C PRO A 180 -5.76 -23.22 11.93
N GLY A 181 -5.99 -24.40 12.55
CA GLY A 181 -5.60 -25.69 11.98
C GLY A 181 -4.10 -26.02 12.05
N VAL A 182 -3.25 -25.08 12.51
CA VAL A 182 -1.80 -25.28 12.72
C VAL A 182 -1.46 -25.32 14.20
N GLN A 183 -2.17 -24.54 15.01
CA GLN A 183 -1.97 -24.42 16.46
C GLN A 183 -3.27 -24.77 17.21
N ASP A 184 -3.18 -25.68 18.18
CA ASP A 184 -4.32 -26.13 19.00
C ASP A 184 -4.54 -25.23 20.22
N TRP A 185 -4.67 -23.93 20.00
CA TRP A 185 -4.98 -22.99 21.10
C TRP A 185 -6.48 -22.92 21.34
N PRO A 186 -6.95 -22.92 22.63
CA PRO A 186 -8.39 -23.00 22.94
C PRO A 186 -9.25 -21.86 22.40
N PHE A 187 -8.62 -20.73 22.02
CA PHE A 187 -9.30 -19.55 21.50
C PHE A 187 -9.20 -19.42 19.98
N LEU A 188 -8.50 -20.34 19.30
CA LEU A 188 -8.40 -20.35 17.86
C LEU A 188 -9.54 -21.17 17.24
N PRO A 189 -10.08 -20.75 16.08
CA PRO A 189 -10.95 -21.61 15.28
C PRO A 189 -10.20 -22.88 14.83
N GLU A 190 -10.92 -24.00 14.71
CA GLU A 190 -10.33 -25.26 14.19
C GLU A 190 -9.91 -25.12 12.72
N GLN A 191 -10.51 -24.22 11.96
CA GLN A 191 -10.23 -23.99 10.56
C GLN A 191 -10.02 -22.50 10.26
N PRO A 192 -9.21 -22.16 9.24
CA PRO A 192 -9.07 -20.80 8.78
C PRO A 192 -10.40 -20.17 8.36
N LEU A 193 -10.47 -18.84 8.50
CA LEU A 193 -11.63 -18.08 8.06
C LEU A 193 -11.91 -18.36 6.57
N LEU A 194 -13.17 -18.45 6.18
CA LEU A 194 -13.63 -18.77 4.83
C LEU A 194 -13.31 -20.21 4.36
N GLY A 195 -12.87 -21.08 5.24
CA GLY A 195 -12.56 -22.49 4.89
C GLY A 195 -11.32 -22.64 3.99
N ILE A 196 -10.42 -21.67 4.01
CA ILE A 196 -9.15 -21.75 3.27
C ILE A 196 -8.27 -22.81 3.94
N ASP A 197 -8.07 -23.94 3.26
CA ASP A 197 -7.30 -25.06 3.78
C ASP A 197 -5.80 -24.84 3.55
N HIS A 198 -4.99 -25.04 4.61
CA HIS A 198 -3.52 -25.01 4.53
C HIS A 198 -2.93 -26.13 3.67
N SER A 199 -3.68 -27.21 3.42
CA SER A 199 -3.29 -28.30 2.53
C SER A 199 -3.48 -27.99 1.04
N LEU A 200 -4.29 -26.96 0.73
CA LEU A 200 -4.44 -26.47 -0.63
C LEU A 200 -3.18 -25.70 -1.06
N ASN A 201 -3.01 -25.53 -2.36
CA ASN A 201 -1.85 -24.88 -2.95
C ASN A 201 -1.48 -23.60 -2.20
N GLU A 202 -0.19 -23.29 -2.06
CA GLU A 202 0.29 -22.08 -1.39
C GLU A 202 -0.31 -20.79 -2.00
N HIS A 203 -0.80 -20.88 -3.24
CA HIS A 203 -1.55 -19.81 -3.89
C HIS A 203 -2.88 -19.49 -3.21
N ASP A 204 -3.58 -20.47 -2.65
CA ASP A 204 -4.88 -20.30 -2.02
C ASP A 204 -4.77 -19.67 -0.62
N ARG A 205 -3.54 -19.50 -0.12
CA ARG A 205 -3.23 -18.83 1.17
C ARG A 205 -3.08 -17.31 1.06
N ILE A 206 -3.15 -16.75 -0.13
CA ILE A 206 -3.06 -15.31 -0.39
C ILE A 206 -4.44 -14.78 -0.73
#